data_c79a7677ac682e6d2da6c27796e01b4b
#
_entry.id   c79a7677ac682e6d2da6c27796e01b4b
#
_cell.length_a   1.000
_cell.length_b   1.000
_cell.length_c   1.000
_cell.angle_alpha   90.00
_cell.angle_beta   90.00
_cell.angle_gamma   90.00
#
_symmetry.space_group_name_H-M   'P 1'
#
loop_
_entity.id
_entity.type
_entity.pdbx_description
1 polymer ?
#
loop_
_entity_poly.entity_id
_entity_poly.type
_entity_poly.pdbx_seq_one_letter_code
_entity_poly.pdbx_strand_id
1 'polypeptide(L)'
;METVAPLEEVLELIKETGGESYKFCFQCGLCDTVCPWNRVRDFSMRKIVRQATFGLTEIESEEIWRCTTCGRCPQRCPRGVNQIEVGMSARRIATEFDEFPSTVRPVRGVGASLLGEGNPLDEERKKRADWAKDLSVKAFEEGMEVLYFPGCYLSYDPRLQKVAAATADILNKAGVEFGILGTKENCCGESIRKTGNEEVFKAL
;
A
#
# COMPACT_ATOMS: atom_id res chain seq x y z
N MET A 1 -18.79 -11.42 -33.65
CA MET A 1 -18.85 -11.38 -32.19
C MET A 1 -17.65 -12.18 -31.71
N GLU A 2 -16.63 -11.53 -31.21
CA GLU A 2 -15.49 -12.23 -30.63
C GLU A 2 -15.93 -12.94 -29.33
N THR A 3 -15.73 -14.22 -29.27
CA THR A 3 -15.97 -15.01 -28.06
C THR A 3 -14.72 -14.88 -27.16
N VAL A 4 -14.89 -14.30 -25.99
CA VAL A 4 -13.83 -14.27 -24.98
C VAL A 4 -13.89 -15.58 -24.19
N ALA A 5 -12.83 -16.38 -24.30
CA ALA A 5 -12.66 -17.56 -23.46
C ALA A 5 -11.91 -17.16 -22.17
N PRO A 6 -12.22 -17.80 -21.02
CA PRO A 6 -11.42 -17.60 -19.80
C PRO A 6 -9.98 -18.03 -20.01
N LEU A 7 -9.03 -17.25 -19.46
CA LEU A 7 -7.61 -17.56 -19.48
C LEU A 7 -7.24 -18.32 -18.20
N GLU A 8 -7.21 -19.65 -18.29
CA GLU A 8 -7.00 -20.53 -17.11
C GLU A 8 -5.67 -20.24 -16.40
N GLU A 9 -4.60 -19.99 -17.15
CA GLU A 9 -3.28 -19.68 -16.59
C GLU A 9 -3.33 -18.42 -15.70
N VAL A 10 -4.05 -17.39 -16.14
CA VAL A 10 -4.21 -16.16 -15.36
C VAL A 10 -5.11 -16.40 -14.14
N LEU A 11 -6.10 -17.28 -14.24
CA LEU A 11 -6.94 -17.66 -13.08
C LEU A 11 -6.10 -18.34 -11.99
N GLU A 12 -5.16 -19.20 -12.34
CA GLU A 12 -4.25 -19.80 -11.38
C GLU A 12 -3.32 -18.75 -10.74
N LEU A 13 -2.72 -17.85 -11.53
CA LEU A 13 -1.92 -16.75 -11.02
C LEU A 13 -2.71 -15.86 -10.03
N ILE A 14 -3.99 -15.56 -10.34
CA ILE A 14 -4.85 -14.80 -9.43
C ILE A 14 -5.04 -15.54 -8.10
N LYS A 15 -5.22 -16.85 -8.11
CA LYS A 15 -5.35 -17.66 -6.89
C LYS A 15 -4.05 -17.66 -6.09
N GLU A 16 -2.92 -17.96 -6.73
CA GLU A 16 -1.60 -18.02 -6.11
C GLU A 16 -1.19 -16.69 -5.47
N THR A 17 -1.60 -15.59 -6.08
CA THR A 17 -1.31 -14.24 -5.58
C THR A 17 -2.34 -13.70 -4.59
N GLY A 18 -3.29 -14.52 -4.13
CA GLY A 18 -4.23 -14.20 -3.04
C GLY A 18 -5.60 -13.68 -3.47
N GLY A 19 -5.90 -13.66 -4.78
CA GLY A 19 -7.16 -13.16 -5.32
C GLY A 19 -8.31 -14.17 -5.33
N GLU A 20 -8.16 -15.38 -4.82
CA GLU A 20 -9.06 -16.53 -4.96
C GLU A 20 -10.53 -16.24 -4.61
N SER A 21 -10.78 -15.27 -3.73
CA SER A 21 -12.16 -14.94 -3.30
C SER A 21 -13.07 -14.44 -4.42
N TYR A 22 -12.54 -14.10 -5.60
CA TYR A 22 -13.33 -13.66 -6.76
C TYR A 22 -14.45 -14.63 -7.11
N LYS A 23 -14.22 -15.94 -6.92
CA LYS A 23 -15.17 -17.02 -7.23
C LYS A 23 -16.50 -16.95 -6.47
N PHE A 24 -16.53 -16.24 -5.33
CA PHE A 24 -17.76 -16.07 -4.54
C PHE A 24 -18.61 -14.89 -4.99
N CYS A 25 -18.14 -14.08 -5.95
CA CYS A 25 -18.81 -12.86 -6.37
C CYS A 25 -20.03 -13.14 -7.23
N PHE A 26 -21.22 -12.72 -6.77
CA PHE A 26 -22.47 -12.78 -7.56
C PHE A 26 -22.88 -11.45 -8.18
N GLN A 27 -21.94 -10.50 -8.28
CA GLN A 27 -22.08 -9.26 -9.04
C GLN A 27 -23.17 -8.28 -8.55
N CYS A 28 -23.46 -8.23 -7.23
CA CYS A 28 -24.53 -7.38 -6.68
C CYS A 28 -24.25 -5.87 -6.73
N GLY A 29 -22.98 -5.45 -6.87
CA GLY A 29 -22.61 -4.04 -7.01
C GLY A 29 -22.43 -3.28 -5.70
N LEU A 30 -22.64 -3.86 -4.51
CA LEU A 30 -22.45 -3.17 -3.22
C LEU A 30 -21.05 -2.58 -3.05
N CYS A 31 -20.02 -3.23 -3.59
CA CYS A 31 -18.65 -2.72 -3.57
C CYS A 31 -18.51 -1.38 -4.30
N ASP A 32 -19.25 -1.18 -5.39
CA ASP A 32 -19.23 0.07 -6.16
C ASP A 32 -19.98 1.19 -5.41
N THR A 33 -21.10 0.88 -4.76
CA THR A 33 -21.92 1.89 -4.06
C THR A 33 -21.18 2.50 -2.85
N VAL A 34 -20.28 1.74 -2.21
CA VAL A 34 -19.52 2.21 -1.04
C VAL A 34 -18.15 2.78 -1.41
N CYS A 35 -17.75 2.66 -2.68
CA CYS A 35 -16.45 3.13 -3.14
C CYS A 35 -16.38 4.65 -3.15
N PRO A 36 -15.40 5.29 -2.47
CA PRO A 36 -15.26 6.74 -2.47
C PRO A 36 -14.96 7.30 -3.88
N TRP A 37 -14.31 6.53 -4.75
CA TRP A 37 -14.04 6.95 -6.12
C TRP A 37 -15.31 7.22 -6.94
N ASN A 38 -16.37 6.46 -6.76
CA ASN A 38 -17.62 6.66 -7.49
C ASN A 38 -18.34 7.98 -7.17
N ARG A 39 -17.83 8.75 -6.21
CA ARG A 39 -18.31 10.11 -5.94
C ARG A 39 -17.61 11.19 -6.78
N VAL A 40 -16.47 10.86 -7.36
CA VAL A 40 -15.62 11.84 -8.09
C VAL A 40 -15.34 11.44 -9.53
N ARG A 41 -15.44 10.13 -9.83
CA ARG A 41 -15.23 9.60 -11.18
C ARG A 41 -15.78 8.19 -11.31
N ASP A 42 -15.99 7.74 -12.54
CA ASP A 42 -16.36 6.34 -12.82
C ASP A 42 -15.23 5.39 -12.39
N PHE A 43 -15.58 4.45 -11.52
CA PHE A 43 -14.71 3.38 -11.06
C PHE A 43 -15.56 2.20 -10.61
N SER A 44 -15.25 1.00 -11.07
CA SER A 44 -16.03 -0.20 -10.70
C SER A 44 -15.14 -1.33 -10.19
N MET A 45 -15.12 -1.50 -8.89
CA MET A 45 -14.51 -2.66 -8.25
C MET A 45 -15.23 -3.96 -8.66
N ARG A 46 -16.53 -3.90 -8.87
CA ARG A 46 -17.31 -5.03 -9.39
C ARG A 46 -16.80 -5.48 -10.77
N LYS A 47 -16.48 -4.52 -11.67
CA LYS A 47 -15.89 -4.81 -12.99
C LYS A 47 -14.56 -5.55 -12.83
N ILE A 48 -13.67 -5.06 -11.98
CA ILE A 48 -12.35 -5.67 -11.71
C ILE A 48 -12.53 -7.12 -11.23
N VAL A 49 -13.41 -7.37 -10.25
CA VAL A 49 -13.68 -8.72 -9.77
C VAL A 49 -14.28 -9.63 -10.85
N ARG A 50 -15.17 -9.07 -11.71
CA ARG A 50 -15.73 -9.81 -12.82
C ARG A 50 -14.68 -10.20 -13.86
N GLN A 51 -13.78 -9.28 -14.20
CA GLN A 51 -12.67 -9.56 -15.12
C GLN A 51 -11.77 -10.66 -14.57
N ALA A 52 -11.44 -10.60 -13.28
CA ALA A 52 -10.69 -11.65 -12.61
C ALA A 52 -11.36 -13.03 -12.74
N THR A 53 -12.71 -13.11 -12.76
CA THR A 53 -13.45 -14.37 -12.95
C THR A 53 -13.21 -15.00 -14.35
N PHE A 54 -12.79 -14.22 -15.32
CA PHE A 54 -12.46 -14.67 -16.67
C PHE A 54 -10.96 -14.74 -16.95
N GLY A 55 -10.11 -14.52 -15.95
CA GLY A 55 -8.69 -14.38 -16.13
C GLY A 55 -8.27 -13.12 -16.90
N LEU A 56 -9.16 -12.12 -16.98
CA LEU A 56 -8.92 -10.84 -17.63
C LEU A 56 -8.54 -9.84 -16.55
N THR A 57 -7.27 -9.57 -16.39
CA THR A 57 -6.79 -8.68 -15.32
C THR A 57 -6.68 -7.23 -15.78
N GLU A 58 -6.69 -6.97 -17.09
CA GLU A 58 -6.41 -5.62 -17.67
C GLU A 58 -5.25 -4.93 -16.92
N ILE A 59 -4.16 -5.67 -16.69
CA ILE A 59 -3.00 -5.18 -15.90
C ILE A 59 -2.36 -3.93 -16.49
N GLU A 60 -2.47 -3.76 -17.82
CA GLU A 60 -2.03 -2.59 -18.55
C GLU A 60 -2.94 -1.37 -18.35
N SER A 61 -4.15 -1.56 -17.81
CA SER A 61 -5.10 -0.47 -17.58
C SER A 61 -4.82 0.26 -16.26
N GLU A 62 -5.18 1.55 -16.20
CA GLU A 62 -5.08 2.34 -14.97
C GLU A 62 -6.11 1.94 -13.90
N GLU A 63 -7.15 1.20 -14.25
CA GLU A 63 -8.29 0.95 -13.37
C GLU A 63 -7.89 0.23 -12.08
N ILE A 64 -7.06 -0.83 -12.17
CA ILE A 64 -6.60 -1.56 -10.99
C ILE A 64 -5.74 -0.70 -10.06
N TRP A 65 -5.06 0.32 -10.60
CA TRP A 65 -4.16 1.21 -9.84
C TRP A 65 -4.90 2.33 -9.11
N ARG A 66 -6.12 2.64 -9.51
CA ARG A 66 -6.97 3.66 -8.88
C ARG A 66 -7.48 3.25 -7.51
N CYS A 67 -7.54 1.96 -7.21
CA CYS A 67 -7.99 1.47 -5.91
C CYS A 67 -7.04 1.91 -4.79
N THR A 68 -7.55 2.68 -3.83
CA THR A 68 -6.80 3.16 -2.66
C THR A 68 -6.70 2.13 -1.53
N THR A 69 -7.22 0.93 -1.72
CA THR A 69 -7.23 -0.16 -0.72
C THR A 69 -7.84 0.22 0.64
N CYS A 70 -8.87 1.08 0.63
CA CYS A 70 -9.45 1.68 1.84
C CYS A 70 -10.29 0.72 2.72
N GLY A 71 -10.54 -0.52 2.30
CA GLY A 71 -11.22 -1.55 3.10
C GLY A 71 -12.74 -1.51 3.09
N ARG A 72 -13.40 -0.53 2.48
CA ARG A 72 -14.88 -0.40 2.58
C ARG A 72 -15.65 -1.51 1.86
N CYS A 73 -15.15 -1.96 0.70
CA CYS A 73 -15.86 -2.95 -0.11
C CYS A 73 -15.91 -4.35 0.53
N PRO A 74 -14.83 -4.95 1.09
CA PRO A 74 -14.93 -6.24 1.75
C PRO A 74 -15.84 -6.22 2.98
N GLN A 75 -15.83 -5.13 3.75
CA GLN A 75 -16.70 -4.99 4.93
C GLN A 75 -18.20 -5.03 4.60
N ARG A 76 -18.59 -4.68 3.37
CA ARG A 76 -19.98 -4.64 2.90
C ARG A 76 -20.34 -5.82 1.99
N CYS A 77 -19.39 -6.70 1.69
CA CYS A 77 -19.65 -7.80 0.80
C CYS A 77 -20.47 -8.92 1.48
N PRO A 78 -21.69 -9.24 1.01
CA PRO A 78 -22.51 -10.28 1.64
C PRO A 78 -22.00 -11.70 1.38
N ARG A 79 -21.01 -11.85 0.48
CA ARG A 79 -20.40 -13.12 0.11
C ARG A 79 -18.97 -13.27 0.63
N GLY A 80 -18.49 -12.32 1.43
CA GLY A 80 -17.13 -12.38 1.97
C GLY A 80 -16.02 -12.27 0.92
N VAL A 81 -16.30 -11.69 -0.26
CA VAL A 81 -15.25 -11.43 -1.26
C VAL A 81 -14.31 -10.36 -0.73
N ASN A 82 -13.01 -10.63 -0.75
CA ASN A 82 -11.99 -9.63 -0.50
C ASN A 82 -11.59 -8.95 -1.82
N GLN A 83 -12.38 -7.97 -2.23
CA GLN A 83 -12.17 -7.26 -3.49
C GLN A 83 -10.80 -6.57 -3.55
N ILE A 84 -10.24 -6.19 -2.39
CA ILE A 84 -8.92 -5.57 -2.34
C ILE A 84 -7.86 -6.58 -2.74
N GLU A 85 -7.89 -7.79 -2.19
CA GLU A 85 -6.93 -8.84 -2.57
C GLU A 85 -7.08 -9.26 -4.03
N VAL A 86 -8.28 -9.27 -4.58
CA VAL A 86 -8.48 -9.49 -6.03
C VAL A 86 -7.78 -8.40 -6.86
N GLY A 87 -7.94 -7.13 -6.50
CA GLY A 87 -7.25 -6.03 -7.18
C GLY A 87 -5.74 -6.04 -6.95
N MET A 88 -5.30 -6.42 -5.74
CA MET A 88 -3.87 -6.55 -5.40
C MET A 88 -3.21 -7.72 -6.14
N SER A 89 -3.93 -8.81 -6.34
CA SER A 89 -3.49 -9.94 -7.16
C SER A 89 -3.14 -9.48 -8.58
N ALA A 90 -4.01 -8.70 -9.22
CA ALA A 90 -3.73 -8.13 -10.54
C ALA A 90 -2.48 -7.22 -10.54
N ARG A 91 -2.25 -6.42 -9.48
CA ARG A 91 -1.03 -5.60 -9.35
C ARG A 91 0.22 -6.46 -9.15
N ARG A 92 0.15 -7.57 -8.39
CA ARG A 92 1.26 -8.52 -8.22
C ARG A 92 1.65 -9.14 -9.56
N ILE A 93 0.65 -9.58 -10.34
CA ILE A 93 0.85 -10.10 -11.70
C ILE A 93 1.49 -9.02 -12.59
N ALA A 94 0.97 -7.80 -12.60
CA ALA A 94 1.53 -6.70 -13.36
C ALA A 94 3.00 -6.42 -13.00
N THR A 95 3.33 -6.52 -11.71
CA THR A 95 4.70 -6.32 -11.21
C THR A 95 5.63 -7.46 -11.66
N GLU A 96 5.17 -8.69 -11.63
CA GLU A 96 5.92 -9.87 -12.04
C GLU A 96 6.25 -9.83 -13.54
N PHE A 97 5.28 -9.46 -14.38
CA PHE A 97 5.47 -9.32 -15.83
C PHE A 97 6.03 -7.97 -16.26
N ASP A 98 6.26 -7.05 -15.33
CA ASP A 98 6.75 -5.71 -15.62
C ASP A 98 5.82 -4.85 -16.50
N GLU A 99 4.53 -5.13 -16.46
CA GLU A 99 3.49 -4.46 -17.24
C GLU A 99 2.82 -3.36 -16.42
N PHE A 100 3.23 -2.12 -16.67
CA PHE A 100 2.68 -0.95 -15.98
C PHE A 100 2.17 0.09 -16.98
N PRO A 101 1.00 0.71 -16.70
CA PRO A 101 0.61 1.93 -17.41
C PRO A 101 1.69 3.01 -17.28
N SER A 102 1.83 3.85 -18.29
CA SER A 102 2.85 4.92 -18.30
C SER A 102 2.76 5.83 -17.07
N THR A 103 1.56 6.06 -16.55
CA THR A 103 1.28 6.88 -15.36
C THR A 103 1.76 6.24 -14.05
N VAL A 104 1.90 4.92 -14.01
CA VAL A 104 2.31 4.14 -12.82
C VAL A 104 3.79 3.75 -12.88
N ARG A 105 4.37 3.71 -14.06
CA ARG A 105 5.76 3.31 -14.29
C ARG A 105 6.80 3.96 -13.36
N PRO A 106 6.69 5.26 -12.98
CA PRO A 106 7.64 5.89 -12.05
C PRO A 106 7.72 5.22 -10.67
N VAL A 107 6.67 4.50 -10.25
CA VAL A 107 6.64 3.78 -8.96
C VAL A 107 7.69 2.66 -8.89
N ARG A 108 8.14 2.13 -10.04
CA ARG A 108 9.22 1.12 -10.10
C ARG A 108 10.52 1.61 -9.49
N GLY A 109 10.89 2.87 -9.73
CA GLY A 109 12.13 3.46 -9.23
C GLY A 109 12.21 3.55 -7.71
N VAL A 110 11.06 3.59 -7.04
CA VAL A 110 10.97 3.69 -5.57
C VAL A 110 11.57 2.48 -4.87
N GLY A 111 11.54 1.30 -5.49
CA GLY A 111 12.12 0.08 -4.89
C GLY A 111 13.62 0.20 -4.61
N ALA A 112 14.39 0.80 -5.50
CA ALA A 112 15.83 1.00 -5.31
C ALA A 112 16.12 1.94 -4.14
N SER A 113 15.40 3.05 -4.03
CA SER A 113 15.53 3.99 -2.91
C SER A 113 15.13 3.36 -1.57
N LEU A 114 14.08 2.54 -1.55
CA LEU A 114 13.66 1.81 -0.36
C LEU A 114 14.73 0.85 0.14
N LEU A 115 15.36 0.10 -0.76
CA LEU A 115 16.41 -0.86 -0.40
C LEU A 115 17.74 -0.17 -0.03
N GLY A 116 18.05 0.97 -0.65
CA GLY A 116 19.25 1.76 -0.36
C GLY A 116 19.10 2.63 0.89
N GLU A 117 18.35 3.71 0.77
CA GLU A 117 18.20 4.73 1.80
C GLU A 117 17.06 4.43 2.82
N GLY A 118 16.30 3.37 2.63
CA GLY A 118 15.22 2.96 3.53
C GLY A 118 13.99 3.88 3.48
N ASN A 119 13.83 4.68 2.43
CA ASN A 119 12.68 5.57 2.28
C ASN A 119 12.30 5.79 0.80
N PRO A 120 11.02 6.12 0.51
CA PRO A 120 10.54 6.31 -0.87
C PRO A 120 10.87 7.68 -1.46
N LEU A 121 11.52 8.58 -0.69
CA LEU A 121 11.77 9.97 -1.06
C LEU A 121 13.19 10.19 -1.57
N ASP A 122 14.00 9.13 -1.59
CA ASP A 122 15.42 9.16 -1.95
C ASP A 122 16.26 10.13 -1.09
N GLU A 123 15.82 10.33 0.15
CA GLU A 123 16.53 11.16 1.13
C GLU A 123 17.56 10.35 1.90
N GLU A 124 18.65 11.00 2.26
CA GLU A 124 19.75 10.36 3.01
C GLU A 124 19.27 9.80 4.35
N ARG A 125 19.49 8.51 4.60
CA ARG A 125 19.12 7.82 5.85
C ARG A 125 19.59 8.55 7.10
N LYS A 126 20.79 9.16 7.05
CA LYS A 126 21.34 9.90 8.19
C LYS A 126 20.53 11.10 8.64
N LYS A 127 19.69 11.68 7.75
CA LYS A 127 18.81 12.82 8.04
C LYS A 127 17.50 12.42 8.70
N ARG A 128 17.23 11.11 8.83
CA ARG A 128 15.92 10.61 9.27
C ARG A 128 15.48 11.10 10.65
N ALA A 129 16.45 11.37 11.55
CA ALA A 129 16.18 11.86 12.89
C ALA A 129 16.39 13.38 13.05
N ASP A 130 16.63 14.12 11.97
CA ASP A 130 16.93 15.56 12.04
C ASP A 130 15.80 16.39 12.68
N TRP A 131 14.56 15.96 12.50
CA TRP A 131 13.38 16.59 13.12
C TRP A 131 13.40 16.56 14.66
N ALA A 132 14.15 15.64 15.25
CA ALA A 132 14.22 15.44 16.70
C ALA A 132 15.47 16.03 17.36
N LYS A 133 16.40 16.65 16.61
CA LYS A 133 17.69 17.12 17.11
C LYS A 133 17.60 18.08 18.29
N ASP A 134 16.61 18.97 18.25
CA ASP A 134 16.41 20.00 19.28
C ASP A 134 15.37 19.59 20.34
N LEU A 135 14.94 18.32 20.31
CA LEU A 135 13.94 17.77 21.20
C LEU A 135 14.55 16.75 22.15
N SER A 136 13.98 16.65 23.37
CA SER A 136 14.35 15.63 24.36
C SER A 136 13.77 14.26 23.96
N VAL A 137 14.21 13.69 22.81
CA VAL A 137 13.79 12.40 22.29
C VAL A 137 14.95 11.43 22.37
N LYS A 138 14.76 10.30 23.03
CA LYS A 138 15.78 9.25 23.22
C LYS A 138 15.73 8.24 22.06
N ALA A 139 16.85 7.55 21.84
CA ALA A 139 16.81 6.30 21.09
C ALA A 139 15.96 5.27 21.84
N PHE A 140 15.18 4.46 21.10
CA PHE A 140 14.40 3.40 21.72
C PHE A 140 15.31 2.32 22.31
N GLU A 141 15.05 1.96 23.56
CA GLU A 141 15.72 0.90 24.30
C GLU A 141 14.70 -0.12 24.80
N GLU A 142 15.14 -1.35 24.98
CA GLU A 142 14.27 -2.42 25.50
C GLU A 142 13.83 -2.07 26.94
N GLY A 143 12.52 -2.17 27.18
CA GLY A 143 11.90 -1.78 28.45
C GLY A 143 11.18 -0.42 28.40
N MET A 144 11.37 0.39 27.35
CA MET A 144 10.57 1.60 27.17
C MET A 144 9.11 1.25 26.89
N GLU A 145 8.20 2.08 27.37
CA GLU A 145 6.75 1.87 27.24
C GLU A 145 6.26 1.98 25.81
N VAL A 146 6.83 2.94 25.03
CA VAL A 146 6.35 3.25 23.68
C VAL A 146 7.51 3.39 22.71
N LEU A 147 7.42 2.69 21.56
CA LEU A 147 8.20 3.00 20.38
C LEU A 147 7.41 4.01 19.51
N TYR A 148 7.92 5.22 19.37
CA TYR A 148 7.37 6.18 18.44
C TYR A 148 8.00 5.99 17.05
N PHE A 149 7.17 5.58 16.08
CA PHE A 149 7.54 5.36 14.68
C PHE A 149 6.95 6.47 13.80
N PRO A 150 7.68 7.57 13.51
CA PRO A 150 7.18 8.68 12.71
C PRO A 150 6.94 8.33 11.24
N GLY A 151 7.71 7.39 10.68
CA GLY A 151 7.66 7.03 9.28
C GLY A 151 8.34 8.03 8.36
N CYS A 152 8.41 7.71 7.05
CA CYS A 152 9.23 8.46 6.10
C CYS A 152 8.77 9.91 5.91
N TYR A 153 7.47 10.15 5.76
CA TYR A 153 6.97 11.50 5.49
C TYR A 153 7.20 12.46 6.65
N LEU A 154 6.96 12.04 7.89
CA LEU A 154 7.21 12.87 9.06
C LEU A 154 8.69 13.07 9.33
N SER A 155 9.54 12.15 8.86
CA SER A 155 10.99 12.25 9.00
C SER A 155 11.63 13.25 8.02
N TYR A 156 11.10 13.36 6.79
CA TYR A 156 11.78 14.08 5.72
C TYR A 156 11.02 15.29 5.15
N ASP A 157 9.65 15.33 5.19
CA ASP A 157 8.91 16.49 4.71
C ASP A 157 8.95 17.61 5.78
N PRO A 158 9.54 18.80 5.49
CA PRO A 158 9.67 19.87 6.48
C PRO A 158 8.36 20.36 7.09
N ARG A 159 7.25 20.21 6.35
CA ARG A 159 5.92 20.58 6.85
C ARG A 159 5.42 19.58 7.88
N LEU A 160 5.69 18.28 7.63
CA LEU A 160 5.23 17.17 8.45
C LEU A 160 6.16 16.89 9.64
N GLN A 161 7.42 17.29 9.57
CA GLN A 161 8.36 17.25 10.71
C GLN A 161 7.82 17.99 11.93
N LYS A 162 7.05 19.07 11.72
CA LYS A 162 6.38 19.79 12.81
C LYS A 162 5.33 18.94 13.53
N VAL A 163 4.69 18.02 12.80
CA VAL A 163 3.72 17.08 13.40
C VAL A 163 4.48 16.04 14.25
N ALA A 164 5.60 15.52 13.74
CA ALA A 164 6.44 14.60 14.51
C ALA A 164 6.93 15.24 15.82
N ALA A 165 7.42 16.48 15.75
CA ALA A 165 7.87 17.25 16.90
C ALA A 165 6.75 17.52 17.92
N ALA A 166 5.56 17.93 17.44
CA ALA A 166 4.41 18.15 18.31
C ALA A 166 3.93 16.85 19.01
N THR A 167 3.98 15.74 18.30
CA THR A 167 3.65 14.41 18.90
C THR A 167 4.63 14.06 20.01
N ALA A 168 5.93 14.24 19.76
CA ALA A 168 6.97 13.99 20.76
C ALA A 168 6.80 14.91 22.00
N ASP A 169 6.48 16.19 21.79
CA ASP A 169 6.20 17.15 22.89
C ASP A 169 4.98 16.73 23.73
N ILE A 170 3.92 16.25 23.08
CA ILE A 170 2.73 15.72 23.78
C ILE A 170 3.10 14.51 24.63
N LEU A 171 3.85 13.55 24.08
CA LEU A 171 4.28 12.35 24.80
C LEU A 171 5.15 12.74 26.02
N ASN A 172 6.10 13.65 25.84
CA ASN A 172 6.92 14.17 26.94
C ASN A 172 6.08 14.83 28.04
N LYS A 173 5.13 15.69 27.68
CA LYS A 173 4.24 16.38 28.63
C LYS A 173 3.29 15.42 29.33
N ALA A 174 2.91 14.33 28.69
CA ALA A 174 2.09 13.28 29.29
C ALA A 174 2.92 12.34 30.22
N GLY A 175 4.22 12.50 30.28
CA GLY A 175 5.11 11.66 31.10
C GLY A 175 5.28 10.24 30.55
N VAL A 176 5.00 10.02 29.26
CA VAL A 176 5.14 8.72 28.61
C VAL A 176 6.63 8.47 28.31
N GLU A 177 7.15 7.33 28.75
CA GLU A 177 8.49 6.90 28.40
C GLU A 177 8.52 6.32 26.97
N PHE A 178 9.11 7.04 26.04
CA PHE A 178 9.16 6.65 24.64
C PHE A 178 10.55 6.88 24.02
N GLY A 179 10.81 6.16 22.93
CA GLY A 179 11.99 6.35 22.09
C GLY A 179 11.70 6.20 20.62
N ILE A 180 12.66 6.56 19.76
CA ILE A 180 12.62 6.43 18.31
C ILE A 180 13.74 5.54 17.80
N LEU A 181 13.56 4.89 16.66
CA LEU A 181 14.61 4.10 16.00
C LEU A 181 15.68 4.99 15.32
N GLY A 182 15.31 6.23 15.00
CA GLY A 182 16.21 7.17 14.33
C GLY A 182 16.69 6.62 12.98
N THR A 183 17.99 6.62 12.76
CA THR A 183 18.62 6.12 11.52
C THR A 183 18.48 4.60 11.31
N LYS A 184 18.07 3.85 12.32
CA LYS A 184 17.78 2.41 12.20
C LYS A 184 16.38 2.13 11.64
N GLU A 185 15.52 3.14 11.59
CA GLU A 185 14.17 3.00 11.05
C GLU A 185 14.21 2.87 9.53
N ASN A 186 13.48 1.88 8.99
CA ASN A 186 13.20 1.73 7.58
C ASN A 186 11.76 2.15 7.26
N CYS A 187 11.48 2.34 5.97
CA CYS A 187 10.10 2.45 5.49
C CYS A 187 9.30 1.22 5.90
N CYS A 188 8.04 1.42 6.29
CA CYS A 188 7.13 0.30 6.57
C CYS A 188 6.75 -0.51 5.31
N GLY A 189 7.14 -0.07 4.12
CA GLY A 189 6.88 -0.77 2.86
C GLY A 189 5.42 -0.74 2.38
N GLU A 190 4.53 -0.02 3.06
CA GLU A 190 3.09 -0.04 2.74
C GLU A 190 2.82 0.35 1.28
N SER A 191 3.44 1.42 0.81
CA SER A 191 3.26 1.89 -0.56
C SER A 191 3.77 0.89 -1.60
N ILE A 192 4.96 0.32 -1.40
CA ILE A 192 5.54 -0.63 -2.35
C ILE A 192 4.76 -1.96 -2.37
N ARG A 193 4.27 -2.40 -1.22
CA ARG A 193 3.38 -3.56 -1.14
C ARG A 193 2.09 -3.33 -1.92
N LYS A 194 1.50 -2.13 -1.80
CA LYS A 194 0.28 -1.75 -2.55
C LYS A 194 0.49 -1.66 -4.06
N THR A 195 1.72 -1.58 -4.53
CA THR A 195 2.03 -1.71 -5.96
C THR A 195 2.24 -3.15 -6.42
N GLY A 196 2.10 -4.12 -5.53
CA GLY A 196 2.28 -5.53 -5.84
C GLY A 196 3.72 -6.04 -5.71
N ASN A 197 4.68 -5.19 -5.35
CA ASN A 197 6.07 -5.59 -5.20
C ASN A 197 6.32 -6.22 -3.82
N GLU A 198 5.97 -7.50 -3.70
CA GLU A 198 6.13 -8.27 -2.47
C GLU A 198 7.59 -8.59 -2.15
N GLU A 199 8.47 -8.67 -3.15
CA GLU A 199 9.89 -8.94 -2.95
C GLU A 199 10.58 -7.80 -2.21
N VAL A 200 10.43 -6.57 -2.72
CA VAL A 200 10.96 -5.37 -2.05
C VAL A 200 10.34 -5.20 -0.67
N PHE A 201 9.03 -5.43 -0.55
CA PHE A 201 8.35 -5.34 0.76
C PHE A 201 8.92 -6.31 1.80
N LYS A 202 9.22 -7.55 1.42
CA LYS A 202 9.81 -8.55 2.32
C LYS A 202 11.27 -8.29 2.68
N ALA A 203 11.98 -7.53 1.84
CA ALA A 203 13.38 -7.17 2.06
C ALA A 203 13.57 -5.94 2.97
N LEU A 204 12.50 -5.19 3.29
CA LEU A 204 12.51 -4.02 4.18
C LEU A 204 12.43 -4.41 5.64
#